data_9b900fe7be34869281c2eae24578b5c5
#
_entry.id   9b900fe7be34869281c2eae24578b5c5
#
_cell.length_a   1.000
_cell.length_b   1.000
_cell.length_c   1.000
_cell.angle_alpha   90.00
_cell.angle_beta   90.00
_cell.angle_gamma   90.00
#
_symmetry.space_group_name_H-M   'P 1'
#
loop_
_entity.id
_entity.type
_entity.pdbx_description
1 polymer ?
#
loop_
_entity_poly.entity_id
_entity_poly.type
_entity_poly.pdbx_seq_one_letter_code
_entity_poly.pdbx_strand_id
1 'polypeptide(L)'
;MSEQCSILFIKSGRADDQQIKGLRSIGFHVVETDDIPAADVLSSYHAVIVAASAGCGLPMLATRLRAKPKFGRRVLIALVCPETSATECRDATACGFDVTMPLTCTARDLAASILRLLRPYPEYRCLLRAPNGRRKAA
;
A
#
# COMPACT_ATOMS: atom_id res chain seq x y z
N MET A 1 -22.85 8.28 -4.50
CA MET A 1 -21.80 7.48 -4.79
C MET A 1 -20.78 7.50 -3.73
N SER A 2 -20.46 6.42 -3.24
CA SER A 2 -19.47 6.36 -2.20
C SER A 2 -18.08 6.28 -2.81
N GLU A 3 -17.16 6.82 -2.10
CA GLU A 3 -15.78 6.73 -2.48
C GLU A 3 -15.12 5.62 -1.70
N GLN A 4 -14.31 4.86 -2.39
CA GLN A 4 -13.54 3.83 -1.77
C GLN A 4 -12.06 4.18 -1.84
N CYS A 5 -11.34 3.77 -0.82
CA CYS A 5 -9.89 3.88 -0.87
C CYS A 5 -9.39 2.85 -1.88
N SER A 6 -8.71 3.32 -2.90
CA SER A 6 -8.21 2.47 -3.97
C SER A 6 -6.77 2.10 -3.70
N ILE A 7 -6.46 0.83 -3.79
CA ILE A 7 -5.15 0.28 -3.50
C ILE A 7 -4.65 -0.46 -4.72
N LEU A 8 -3.40 -0.19 -5.09
CA LEU A 8 -2.71 -0.99 -6.09
C LEU A 8 -1.78 -1.95 -5.37
N PHE A 9 -1.95 -3.24 -5.61
CA PHE A 9 -1.14 -4.27 -4.98
C PHE A 9 -0.20 -4.83 -6.04
N ILE A 10 1.09 -4.52 -5.91
CA ILE A 10 2.11 -4.98 -6.86
C ILE A 10 2.72 -6.24 -6.27
N LYS A 11 2.48 -7.37 -6.92
CA LYS A 11 2.83 -8.67 -6.35
C LYS A 11 4.25 -9.11 -6.61
N SER A 12 4.84 -8.69 -7.70
CA SER A 12 6.22 -9.05 -8.05
C SER A 12 6.46 -10.56 -7.95
N GLY A 13 5.52 -11.35 -8.41
CA GLY A 13 5.66 -12.78 -8.36
C GLY A 13 5.30 -13.42 -7.04
N ARG A 14 5.06 -12.62 -6.00
CA ARG A 14 4.60 -13.13 -4.71
C ARG A 14 3.12 -12.84 -4.63
N ALA A 15 2.35 -13.80 -4.23
CA ALA A 15 0.92 -13.61 -4.16
C ALA A 15 0.40 -14.16 -2.86
N ASP A 16 -0.27 -13.33 -2.11
CA ASP A 16 -1.03 -13.78 -0.97
C ASP A 16 -2.44 -13.31 -1.16
N ASP A 17 -3.26 -14.15 -1.76
CA ASP A 17 -4.63 -13.81 -2.04
C ASP A 17 -5.43 -13.52 -0.78
N GLN A 18 -5.00 -14.04 0.34
CA GLN A 18 -5.69 -13.79 1.60
C GLN A 18 -5.68 -12.31 1.94
N GLN A 19 -4.55 -11.66 1.76
CA GLN A 19 -4.45 -10.24 2.05
C GLN A 19 -5.34 -9.43 1.11
N ILE A 20 -5.31 -9.77 -0.17
CA ILE A 20 -6.11 -9.06 -1.15
C ILE A 20 -7.59 -9.24 -0.89
N LYS A 21 -8.00 -10.49 -0.65
CA LYS A 21 -9.41 -10.77 -0.35
C LYS A 21 -9.85 -10.09 0.93
N GLY A 22 -8.99 -10.09 1.94
CA GLY A 22 -9.30 -9.46 3.20
C GLY A 22 -9.46 -7.95 3.06
N LEU A 23 -8.60 -7.31 2.29
CA LEU A 23 -8.73 -5.88 2.06
C LEU A 23 -10.02 -5.56 1.32
N ARG A 24 -10.37 -6.37 0.32
CA ARG A 24 -11.64 -6.16 -0.38
C ARG A 24 -12.83 -6.34 0.53
N SER A 25 -12.77 -7.32 1.43
CA SER A 25 -13.82 -7.55 2.41
C SER A 25 -14.01 -6.38 3.35
N ILE A 26 -12.93 -5.73 3.70
CA ILE A 26 -12.98 -4.57 4.59
C ILE A 26 -13.62 -3.37 3.91
N GLY A 27 -13.52 -3.30 2.59
CA GLY A 27 -14.15 -2.21 1.85
C GLY A 27 -13.23 -1.48 0.90
N PHE A 28 -11.99 -1.92 0.76
CA PHE A 28 -11.07 -1.28 -0.17
C PHE A 28 -11.28 -1.79 -1.59
N HIS A 29 -11.02 -0.91 -2.53
CA HIS A 29 -10.98 -1.29 -3.94
C HIS A 29 -9.53 -1.66 -4.26
N VAL A 30 -9.27 -2.93 -4.53
CA VAL A 30 -7.90 -3.43 -4.70
C VAL A 30 -7.70 -3.95 -6.12
N VAL A 31 -6.69 -3.43 -6.78
CA VAL A 31 -6.29 -3.90 -8.10
C VAL A 31 -4.92 -4.55 -7.98
N GLU A 32 -4.77 -5.74 -8.54
CA GLU A 32 -3.52 -6.49 -8.50
C GLU A 32 -2.77 -6.30 -9.81
N THR A 33 -1.44 -6.24 -9.70
CA THR A 33 -0.61 -6.21 -10.89
C THR A 33 0.75 -6.82 -10.55
N ASP A 34 1.44 -7.29 -11.57
CA ASP A 34 2.78 -7.81 -11.40
C ASP A 34 3.83 -6.75 -11.71
N ASP A 35 3.46 -5.72 -12.43
CA ASP A 35 4.41 -4.71 -12.87
C ASP A 35 4.01 -3.34 -12.39
N ILE A 36 4.99 -2.44 -12.34
CA ILE A 36 4.74 -1.05 -11.98
C ILE A 36 4.09 -0.35 -13.16
N PRO A 37 2.87 0.16 -13.00
CA PRO A 37 2.20 0.81 -14.12
C PRO A 37 2.74 2.22 -14.37
N ALA A 38 2.23 2.84 -15.41
CA ALA A 38 2.60 4.21 -15.76
C ALA A 38 2.20 5.20 -14.67
N ALA A 39 2.83 6.36 -14.67
CA ALA A 39 2.64 7.35 -13.62
C ALA A 39 1.19 7.79 -13.49
N ASP A 40 0.49 7.98 -14.60
CA ASP A 40 -0.88 8.42 -14.54
C ASP A 40 -1.80 7.35 -13.96
N VAL A 41 -1.49 6.08 -14.16
CA VAL A 41 -2.24 5.00 -13.55
C VAL A 41 -1.97 4.97 -12.04
N LEU A 42 -0.71 5.14 -11.66
CA LEU A 42 -0.35 5.15 -10.23
C LEU A 42 -1.10 6.24 -9.48
N SER A 43 -1.29 7.39 -10.11
CA SER A 43 -1.94 8.50 -9.44
C SER A 43 -3.42 8.25 -9.17
N SER A 44 -3.98 7.20 -9.76
CA SER A 44 -5.38 6.83 -9.52
C SER A 44 -5.60 6.14 -8.18
N TYR A 45 -4.53 5.75 -7.50
CA TYR A 45 -4.64 4.98 -6.27
C TYR A 45 -4.22 5.83 -5.07
N HIS A 46 -4.83 5.57 -3.93
CA HIS A 46 -4.49 6.26 -2.69
C HIS A 46 -3.32 5.59 -2.01
N ALA A 47 -3.15 4.31 -2.22
CA ALA A 47 -2.08 3.56 -1.61
C ALA A 47 -1.53 2.54 -2.60
N VAL A 48 -0.23 2.30 -2.50
CA VAL A 48 0.44 1.28 -3.30
C VAL A 48 1.15 0.34 -2.35
N ILE A 49 0.88 -0.95 -2.48
CA ILE A 49 1.50 -1.99 -1.67
C ILE A 49 2.39 -2.81 -2.59
N VAL A 50 3.64 -2.98 -2.20
CA VAL A 50 4.59 -3.77 -2.98
C VAL A 50 4.96 -5.00 -2.16
N ALA A 51 4.63 -6.19 -2.68
CA ALA A 51 5.06 -7.44 -2.07
C ALA A 51 6.37 -7.84 -2.74
N ALA A 52 7.44 -7.86 -1.95
CA ALA A 52 8.78 -7.95 -2.50
C ALA A 52 9.55 -9.15 -1.98
N SER A 53 10.40 -9.70 -2.80
CA SER A 53 11.33 -10.73 -2.36
C SER A 53 12.62 -10.08 -1.87
N ALA A 54 13.39 -10.85 -1.10
CA ALA A 54 14.66 -10.34 -0.58
C ALA A 54 15.59 -9.98 -1.72
N GLY A 55 16.28 -8.85 -1.56
CA GLY A 55 17.28 -8.45 -2.56
C GLY A 55 16.69 -7.87 -3.82
N CYS A 56 15.44 -7.50 -3.83
CA CYS A 56 14.79 -6.99 -5.04
C CYS A 56 15.05 -5.50 -5.28
N GLY A 57 15.79 -4.83 -4.38
CA GLY A 57 16.10 -3.42 -4.58
C GLY A 57 15.01 -2.49 -4.11
N LEU A 58 14.45 -2.76 -2.93
CA LEU A 58 13.38 -1.93 -2.39
C LEU A 58 13.72 -0.44 -2.33
N PRO A 59 14.93 -0.03 -1.87
CA PRO A 59 15.23 1.41 -1.83
C PRO A 59 15.17 2.06 -3.19
N MET A 60 15.69 1.38 -4.22
CA MET A 60 15.64 1.92 -5.56
C MET A 60 14.20 1.99 -6.07
N LEU A 61 13.42 1.00 -5.77
CA LEU A 61 12.01 0.98 -6.16
C LEU A 61 11.27 2.16 -5.54
N ALA A 62 11.50 2.43 -4.26
CA ALA A 62 10.90 3.57 -3.61
C ALA A 62 11.27 4.87 -4.31
N THR A 63 12.56 5.03 -4.61
CA THR A 63 13.04 6.22 -5.28
C THR A 63 12.37 6.38 -6.64
N ARG A 64 12.26 5.29 -7.39
CA ARG A 64 11.64 5.35 -8.72
C ARG A 64 10.15 5.71 -8.63
N LEU A 65 9.45 5.14 -7.66
CA LEU A 65 8.01 5.44 -7.52
C LEU A 65 7.79 6.88 -7.09
N ARG A 66 8.57 7.35 -6.12
CA ARG A 66 8.41 8.72 -5.63
C ARG A 66 8.82 9.77 -6.68
N ALA A 67 9.65 9.38 -7.63
CA ALA A 67 10.05 10.30 -8.68
C ALA A 67 8.98 10.53 -9.74
N LYS A 68 7.93 9.70 -9.76
CA LYS A 68 6.89 9.86 -10.76
C LYS A 68 6.08 11.12 -10.46
N PRO A 69 5.81 11.94 -11.48
CA PRO A 69 5.30 13.29 -11.25
C PRO A 69 4.00 13.38 -10.45
N LYS A 70 3.11 12.43 -10.60
CA LYS A 70 1.81 12.52 -9.95
C LYS A 70 1.65 11.58 -8.78
N PHE A 71 2.72 10.92 -8.37
CA PHE A 71 2.62 9.99 -7.26
C PHE A 71 2.42 10.73 -5.94
N GLY A 72 3.25 11.74 -5.70
CA GLY A 72 3.05 12.68 -4.59
C GLY A 72 2.95 12.02 -3.24
N ARG A 73 1.83 12.26 -2.58
CA ARG A 73 1.61 11.82 -1.20
C ARG A 73 0.95 10.45 -1.08
N ARG A 74 0.97 9.67 -2.15
CA ARG A 74 0.37 8.34 -2.06
C ARG A 74 1.08 7.54 -0.97
N VAL A 75 0.29 6.76 -0.25
CA VAL A 75 0.85 5.85 0.75
C VAL A 75 1.59 4.74 0.03
N LEU A 76 2.78 4.43 0.49
CA LEU A 76 3.61 3.41 -0.12
C LEU A 76 4.07 2.44 0.95
N ILE A 77 3.64 1.20 0.85
CA ILE A 77 3.93 0.16 1.84
C ILE A 77 4.68 -0.99 1.18
N ALA A 78 5.74 -1.45 1.82
CA ALA A 78 6.46 -2.63 1.36
C ALA A 78 6.15 -3.80 2.26
N LEU A 79 5.77 -4.92 1.67
CA LEU A 79 5.63 -6.19 2.37
C LEU A 79 6.90 -6.98 2.12
N VAL A 80 7.59 -7.33 3.18
CA VAL A 80 8.92 -7.90 3.06
C VAL A 80 8.95 -9.31 3.64
N CYS A 81 9.75 -10.16 3.04
CA CYS A 81 9.92 -11.52 3.54
C CYS A 81 10.92 -11.53 4.69
N PRO A 82 10.95 -12.61 5.47
CA PRO A 82 11.83 -12.67 6.64
C PRO A 82 13.31 -12.54 6.29
N GLU A 83 13.69 -12.88 5.06
CA GLU A 83 15.09 -12.80 4.64
C GLU A 83 15.55 -11.38 4.35
N THR A 84 14.64 -10.44 4.24
CA THR A 84 15.01 -9.06 3.97
C THR A 84 15.72 -8.49 5.19
N SER A 85 16.90 -7.90 4.98
CA SER A 85 17.69 -7.40 6.08
C SER A 85 17.08 -6.14 6.69
N ALA A 86 17.40 -5.91 7.96
CA ALA A 86 16.96 -4.68 8.63
C ALA A 86 17.52 -3.44 7.93
N THR A 87 18.73 -3.55 7.41
CA THR A 87 19.35 -2.44 6.68
C THR A 87 18.56 -2.12 5.42
N GLU A 88 18.16 -3.14 4.66
CA GLU A 88 17.38 -2.91 3.45
C GLU A 88 16.02 -2.28 3.79
N CYS A 89 15.39 -2.71 4.86
CA CYS A 89 14.12 -2.13 5.28
C CYS A 89 14.29 -0.68 5.67
N ARG A 90 15.35 -0.37 6.41
CA ARG A 90 15.61 1.00 6.83
C ARG A 90 15.90 1.89 5.63
N ASP A 91 16.69 1.39 4.68
CA ASP A 91 17.01 2.15 3.49
C ASP A 91 15.77 2.36 2.62
N ALA A 92 14.90 1.35 2.55
CA ALA A 92 13.66 1.48 1.80
C ALA A 92 12.79 2.59 2.37
N THR A 93 12.68 2.66 3.68
CA THR A 93 11.92 3.71 4.34
C THR A 93 12.57 5.07 4.10
N ALA A 94 13.88 5.13 4.18
CA ALA A 94 14.60 6.40 3.94
C ALA A 94 14.41 6.87 2.51
N CYS A 95 14.24 5.95 1.56
CA CYS A 95 14.09 6.30 0.15
C CYS A 95 12.65 6.55 -0.27
N GLY A 96 11.67 6.34 0.61
CA GLY A 96 10.32 6.72 0.26
C GLY A 96 9.18 5.81 0.68
N PHE A 97 9.46 4.57 1.12
CA PHE A 97 8.38 3.76 1.67
C PHE A 97 7.95 4.35 3.01
N ASP A 98 6.64 4.43 3.21
CA ASP A 98 6.12 4.94 4.47
C ASP A 98 6.32 3.97 5.60
N VAL A 99 6.25 2.67 5.29
CA VAL A 99 6.44 1.63 6.29
C VAL A 99 6.76 0.33 5.58
N THR A 100 7.49 -0.55 6.26
CA THR A 100 7.67 -1.93 5.82
C THR A 100 6.93 -2.84 6.79
N MET A 101 6.28 -3.87 6.27
CA MET A 101 5.52 -4.82 7.07
C MET A 101 5.85 -6.23 6.63
N PRO A 102 5.69 -7.22 7.51
CA PRO A 102 5.96 -8.60 7.12
C PRO A 102 5.00 -9.07 6.03
N LEU A 103 5.50 -9.91 5.13
CA LEU A 103 4.66 -10.51 4.10
C LEU A 103 3.49 -11.28 4.71
N THR A 104 3.65 -11.73 5.94
CA THR A 104 2.63 -12.54 6.62
C THR A 104 1.63 -11.71 7.40
N CYS A 105 1.72 -10.38 7.37
CA CYS A 105 0.77 -9.56 8.10
C CYS A 105 -0.64 -9.76 7.56
N THR A 106 -1.63 -9.49 8.41
CA THR A 106 -3.01 -9.69 8.03
C THR A 106 -3.54 -8.51 7.24
N ALA A 107 -4.66 -8.74 6.54
CA ALA A 107 -5.34 -7.66 5.86
C ALA A 107 -5.76 -6.57 6.84
N ARG A 108 -6.15 -6.97 8.05
CA ARG A 108 -6.54 -6.00 9.07
C ARG A 108 -5.37 -5.10 9.45
N ASP A 109 -4.18 -5.68 9.60
CA ASP A 109 -2.99 -4.88 9.92
C ASP A 109 -2.66 -3.93 8.79
N LEU A 110 -2.78 -4.40 7.55
CA LEU A 110 -2.56 -3.54 6.39
C LEU A 110 -3.56 -2.39 6.36
N ALA A 111 -4.84 -2.71 6.57
CA ALA A 111 -5.88 -1.69 6.56
C ALA A 111 -5.62 -0.63 7.62
N ALA A 112 -5.26 -1.05 8.82
CA ALA A 112 -4.98 -0.12 9.90
C ALA A 112 -3.81 0.80 9.55
N SER A 113 -2.77 0.24 8.94
CA SER A 113 -1.61 1.04 8.54
C SER A 113 -1.97 2.04 7.45
N ILE A 114 -2.74 1.61 6.46
CA ILE A 114 -3.16 2.49 5.38
C ILE A 114 -3.96 3.67 5.92
N LEU A 115 -4.94 3.38 6.77
CA LEU A 115 -5.79 4.43 7.31
C LEU A 115 -5.00 5.38 8.20
N ARG A 116 -4.07 4.84 8.99
CA ARG A 116 -3.23 5.67 9.84
C ARG A 116 -2.35 6.60 9.00
N LEU A 117 -1.82 6.09 7.90
CA LEU A 117 -0.94 6.88 7.05
C LEU A 117 -1.70 7.91 6.23
N LEU A 118 -2.97 7.66 5.93
CA LEU A 118 -3.78 8.63 5.20
C LEU A 118 -4.34 9.74 6.11
N ARG A 119 -4.39 9.47 7.41
CA ARG A 119 -5.04 10.38 8.35
C ARG A 119 -4.51 11.82 8.30
N PRO A 120 -3.20 12.06 8.16
CA PRO A 120 -2.70 13.43 8.14
C PRO A 120 -3.12 14.24 6.93
N TYR A 121 -3.66 13.59 5.90
CA TYR A 121 -3.97 14.28 4.65
C TYR A 121 -5.45 14.60 4.57
N PRO A 122 -5.82 15.90 4.61
CA PRO A 122 -7.24 16.27 4.60
C PRO A 122 -7.99 15.76 3.38
N GLU A 123 -7.34 15.65 2.24
CA GLU A 123 -8.00 15.23 1.02
C GLU A 123 -8.49 13.79 1.08
N TYR A 124 -7.98 13.00 2.03
CA TYR A 124 -8.42 11.61 2.16
C TYR A 124 -9.36 11.41 3.33
N ARG A 125 -9.78 12.48 3.96
CA ARG A 125 -10.56 12.36 5.20
C ARG A 125 -11.86 11.61 5.00
N CYS A 126 -12.50 11.81 3.87
CA CYS A 126 -13.76 11.12 3.61
C CYS A 126 -13.55 9.62 3.46
N LEU A 127 -12.37 9.19 3.01
CA LEU A 127 -12.08 7.78 2.87
C LEU A 127 -11.93 7.09 4.21
N LEU A 128 -11.47 7.82 5.22
CA LEU A 128 -11.19 7.23 6.52
C LEU A 128 -12.44 6.75 7.22
N ARG A 129 -13.59 7.29 6.87
CA ARG A 129 -14.83 6.85 7.49
C ARG A 129 -15.70 6.06 6.55
N ALA A 130 -15.30 5.87 5.31
CA ALA A 130 -16.16 5.23 4.35
C ALA A 130 -16.46 3.78 4.68
N PRO A 131 -15.49 2.92 4.88
CA PRO A 131 -15.81 1.50 5.03
C PRO A 131 -16.47 1.14 6.33
N ASN A 132 -16.19 1.90 7.36
CA ASN A 132 -16.72 1.54 8.63
C ASN A 132 -17.76 2.44 9.10
N GLY A 133 -17.86 3.54 8.44
CA GLY A 133 -18.80 4.52 8.88
C GLY A 133 -20.11 3.93 9.01
N ARG A 134 -20.26 2.93 8.32
CA ARG A 134 -21.32 2.38 8.40
C ARG A 134 -21.48 1.53 9.41
N ARG A 135 -20.85 0.99 9.75
CA ARG A 135 -20.98 0.14 10.57
C ARG A 135 -21.25 0.44 11.72
N LYS A 136 -21.12 0.93 11.90
CA LYS A 136 -21.30 1.11 12.90
C LYS A 136 -22.23 1.51 13.31
N ALA A 137 -22.41 1.46 12.71
CA ALA A 137 -23.22 1.76 13.10
C ALA A 137 -23.84 1.35 13.81
N ALA A 138 -23.85 1.17 13.96
CA ALA A 138 -24.42 0.63 14.55
C ALA A 138 -24.74 0.69 15.24
#